data_77b00d6858aa9c257d85ed5dc94013dd
#
_entry.id   77b00d6858aa9c257d85ed5dc94013dd
#
_cell.length_a   1.000
_cell.length_b   1.000
_cell.length_c   1.000
_cell.angle_alpha   90.00
_cell.angle_beta   90.00
_cell.angle_gamma   90.00
#
_symmetry.space_group_name_H-M   'P 1'
#
loop_
_entity.id
_entity.type
_entity.pdbx_description
1 polymer ?
#
loop_
_entity_poly.entity_id
_entity_poly.type
_entity_poly.pdbx_seq_one_letter_code
_entity_poly.pdbx_strand_id
1 'polypeptide(L)'
;MSTLPNDPNNQKLIDQYTEIARLAGSLAHEIKNPLSTIRLNVELLAEDLSEGDSPQDRRALRKVEIVKRECLRLEELLNDFLNFAKAHKLTLEPVDINKQLREIIDFYAPRANEAHVDIVEYFANDLPTVRIDRRAFQQAIVNLMLNAQQAMPGGGQLVVRTRAAANAVAIDLIDNGEGMNDEIKEKLFDAFFSNKRGGSGLGLPTTRKIIEGHGGLIALQSEIGHGTQFTILLPTLTRLS
;
A
#
# COMPACT_ATOMS: atom_id res chain seq x y z
N MET A 1 -10.43 -32.65 -15.34
CA MET A 1 -11.04 -32.56 -13.99
C MET A 1 -10.01 -33.10 -13.00
N SER A 2 -9.29 -32.24 -12.33
CA SER A 2 -8.41 -32.60 -11.20
C SER A 2 -8.70 -31.57 -10.11
N THR A 3 -9.56 -31.98 -9.19
CA THR A 3 -9.81 -31.26 -7.93
C THR A 3 -8.56 -31.41 -7.05
N LEU A 4 -7.87 -30.31 -6.81
CA LEU A 4 -6.81 -30.27 -5.80
C LEU A 4 -7.40 -30.72 -4.46
N PRO A 5 -6.75 -31.63 -3.70
CA PRO A 5 -7.27 -32.12 -2.46
C PRO A 5 -7.32 -30.97 -1.45
N ASN A 6 -8.46 -30.85 -0.76
CA ASN A 6 -8.63 -30.02 0.42
C ASN A 6 -7.67 -30.57 1.49
N ASP A 7 -6.48 -30.00 1.58
CA ASP A 7 -5.53 -30.33 2.63
C ASP A 7 -6.08 -29.79 3.96
N PRO A 8 -6.39 -30.66 4.95
CA PRO A 8 -6.93 -30.26 6.25
C PRO A 8 -6.03 -29.26 6.99
N ASN A 9 -4.73 -29.25 6.70
CA ASN A 9 -3.79 -28.28 7.24
C ASN A 9 -4.01 -26.89 6.62
N ASN A 10 -4.35 -26.81 5.33
CA ASN A 10 -4.63 -25.54 4.66
C ASN A 10 -5.94 -24.92 5.16
N GLN A 11 -6.97 -25.75 5.43
CA GLN A 11 -8.24 -25.29 5.99
C GLN A 11 -8.06 -24.76 7.43
N LYS A 12 -7.31 -25.46 8.28
CA LYS A 12 -6.98 -24.99 9.63
C LYS A 12 -6.21 -23.68 9.62
N LEU A 13 -5.29 -23.52 8.70
CA LEU A 13 -4.51 -22.29 8.55
C LEU A 13 -5.43 -21.12 8.13
N ILE A 14 -6.32 -21.34 7.19
CA ILE A 14 -7.32 -20.35 6.74
C ILE A 14 -8.25 -19.94 7.90
N ASP A 15 -8.71 -20.92 8.69
CA ASP A 15 -9.60 -20.67 9.83
C ASP A 15 -8.88 -19.87 10.93
N GLN A 16 -7.61 -20.19 11.22
CA GLN A 16 -6.77 -19.43 12.14
C GLN A 16 -6.53 -18.00 11.67
N TYR A 17 -6.21 -17.80 10.39
CA TYR A 17 -6.07 -16.45 9.82
C TYR A 17 -7.37 -15.66 9.88
N THR A 18 -8.51 -16.30 9.64
CA THR A 18 -9.84 -15.66 9.70
C THR A 18 -10.18 -15.25 11.13
N GLU A 19 -9.85 -16.06 12.11
CA GLU A 19 -10.07 -15.76 13.53
C GLU A 19 -9.15 -14.64 14.03
N ILE A 20 -7.87 -14.66 13.65
CA ILE A 20 -6.93 -13.58 13.93
C ILE A 20 -7.42 -12.27 13.29
N ALA A 21 -7.91 -12.30 12.06
CA ALA A 21 -8.45 -11.12 11.38
C ALA A 21 -9.69 -10.56 12.07
N ARG A 22 -10.58 -11.42 12.56
CA ARG A 22 -11.79 -11.03 13.32
C ARG A 22 -11.43 -10.40 14.66
N LEU A 23 -10.52 -11.02 15.41
CA LEU A 23 -10.01 -10.50 16.68
C LEU A 23 -9.26 -9.18 16.51
N ALA A 24 -8.44 -9.09 15.47
CA ALA A 24 -7.74 -7.86 15.10
C ALA A 24 -8.74 -6.72 14.79
N GLY A 25 -9.84 -7.00 14.11
CA GLY A 25 -10.90 -6.02 13.82
C GLY A 25 -11.55 -5.44 15.07
N SER A 26 -11.92 -6.31 16.04
CA SER A 26 -12.50 -5.90 17.31
C SER A 26 -11.49 -5.10 18.16
N LEU A 27 -10.27 -5.63 18.32
CA LEU A 27 -9.21 -5.00 19.10
C LEU A 27 -8.83 -3.62 18.54
N ALA A 28 -8.79 -3.49 17.22
CA ALA A 28 -8.47 -2.23 16.58
C ALA A 28 -9.56 -1.16 16.81
N HIS A 29 -10.83 -1.52 16.82
CA HIS A 29 -11.90 -0.60 17.22
C HIS A 29 -11.75 -0.14 18.68
N GLU A 30 -11.40 -1.07 19.57
CA GLU A 30 -11.18 -0.78 20.99
C GLU A 30 -9.92 0.05 21.24
N ILE A 31 -8.89 -0.06 20.39
CA ILE A 31 -7.69 0.80 20.45
C ILE A 31 -7.94 2.17 19.82
N LYS A 32 -8.69 2.22 18.71
CA LYS A 32 -8.98 3.47 18.00
C LYS A 32 -9.76 4.46 18.87
N ASN A 33 -10.67 3.97 19.71
CA ASN A 33 -11.50 4.81 20.57
C ASN A 33 -10.66 5.62 21.58
N PRO A 34 -9.82 5.04 22.48
CA PRO A 34 -8.98 5.81 23.38
C PRO A 34 -7.97 6.67 22.63
N LEU A 35 -7.45 6.21 21.49
CA LEU A 35 -6.50 6.99 20.71
C LEU A 35 -7.14 8.25 20.12
N SER A 36 -8.36 8.17 19.61
CA SER A 36 -9.13 9.33 19.14
C SER A 36 -9.43 10.32 20.28
N THR A 37 -9.70 9.80 21.49
CA THR A 37 -9.91 10.63 22.68
C THR A 37 -8.63 11.34 23.08
N ILE A 38 -7.48 10.65 23.08
CA ILE A 38 -6.17 11.26 23.38
C ILE A 38 -5.86 12.34 22.34
N ARG A 39 -6.05 12.08 21.05
CA ARG A 39 -5.83 13.03 19.95
C ARG A 39 -6.67 14.30 20.15
N LEU A 40 -7.96 14.15 20.42
CA LEU A 40 -8.86 15.29 20.65
C LEU A 40 -8.39 16.16 21.82
N ASN A 41 -8.03 15.56 22.97
CA ASN A 41 -7.54 16.31 24.13
C ASN A 41 -6.20 17.00 23.84
N VAL A 42 -5.34 16.38 23.05
CA VAL A 42 -4.06 16.96 22.60
C VAL A 42 -4.29 18.14 21.64
N GLU A 43 -5.30 18.06 20.77
CA GLU A 43 -5.69 19.18 19.89
C GLU A 43 -6.21 20.38 20.68
N LEU A 44 -7.12 20.16 21.64
CA LEU A 44 -7.61 21.21 22.53
C LEU A 44 -6.48 21.86 23.35
N LEU A 45 -5.56 21.05 23.87
CA LEU A 45 -4.39 21.56 24.59
C LEU A 45 -3.45 22.36 23.68
N ALA A 46 -3.34 22.00 22.41
CA ALA A 46 -2.57 22.76 21.43
C ALA A 46 -3.20 24.13 21.15
N GLU A 47 -4.54 24.19 21.04
CA GLU A 47 -5.29 25.42 20.86
C GLU A 47 -5.09 26.36 22.09
N ASP A 48 -5.29 25.84 23.30
CA ASP A 48 -5.08 26.61 24.54
C ASP A 48 -3.65 27.19 24.67
N LEU A 49 -2.64 26.39 24.29
CA LEU A 49 -1.23 26.81 24.34
C LEU A 49 -0.84 27.74 23.18
N SER A 50 -1.58 27.76 22.08
CA SER A 50 -1.31 28.66 20.95
C SER A 50 -1.64 30.10 21.24
N GLU A 51 -2.55 30.37 22.18
CA GLU A 51 -2.92 31.71 22.63
C GLU A 51 -1.89 32.30 23.60
N GLY A 52 -1.00 31.48 24.19
CA GLY A 52 0.03 31.87 25.14
C GLY A 52 1.33 32.33 24.46
N ASP A 53 1.86 33.49 24.90
CA ASP A 53 3.09 34.08 24.33
C ASP A 53 4.36 33.73 25.12
N SER A 54 4.24 33.00 26.22
CA SER A 54 5.38 32.70 27.08
C SER A 54 6.36 31.69 26.46
N PRO A 55 7.67 31.74 26.83
CA PRO A 55 8.61 30.69 26.40
C PRO A 55 8.23 29.29 26.89
N GLN A 56 7.44 29.22 27.98
CA GLN A 56 6.94 27.96 28.52
C GLN A 56 5.83 27.39 27.65
N ASP A 57 4.89 28.21 27.19
CA ASP A 57 3.79 27.81 26.30
C ASP A 57 4.34 27.29 24.98
N ARG A 58 5.31 27.96 24.37
CA ARG A 58 5.99 27.51 23.16
C ARG A 58 6.75 26.18 23.33
N ARG A 59 7.29 25.89 24.51
CA ARG A 59 7.91 24.59 24.81
C ARG A 59 6.85 23.49 24.99
N ALA A 60 5.75 23.82 25.67
CA ALA A 60 4.62 22.93 25.86
C ALA A 60 3.98 22.57 24.51
N LEU A 61 3.69 23.58 23.69
CA LEU A 61 3.13 23.40 22.35
C LEU A 61 3.97 22.44 21.47
N ARG A 62 5.30 22.59 21.47
CA ARG A 62 6.17 21.65 20.74
C ARG A 62 6.04 20.20 21.22
N LYS A 63 5.83 19.97 22.53
CA LYS A 63 5.62 18.62 23.07
C LYS A 63 4.25 18.07 22.67
N VAL A 64 3.24 18.92 22.71
CA VAL A 64 1.85 18.58 22.28
C VAL A 64 1.84 18.19 20.80
N GLU A 65 2.51 18.94 19.93
CA GLU A 65 2.64 18.61 18.51
C GLU A 65 3.37 17.27 18.26
N ILE A 66 4.33 16.91 19.10
CA ILE A 66 4.97 15.59 19.04
C ILE A 66 3.95 14.49 19.39
N VAL A 67 3.18 14.65 20.49
CA VAL A 67 2.18 13.67 20.91
C VAL A 67 1.09 13.51 19.84
N LYS A 68 0.60 14.61 19.27
CA LYS A 68 -0.38 14.62 18.17
C LYS A 68 0.11 13.79 16.98
N ARG A 69 1.35 13.98 16.57
CA ARG A 69 1.97 13.23 15.47
C ARG A 69 2.08 11.74 15.76
N GLU A 70 2.47 11.36 16.99
CA GLU A 70 2.54 9.96 17.38
C GLU A 70 1.16 9.30 17.46
N CYS A 71 0.12 10.04 17.89
CA CYS A 71 -1.27 9.54 17.83
C CYS A 71 -1.71 9.23 16.39
N LEU A 72 -1.49 10.15 15.45
CA LEU A 72 -1.80 9.94 14.04
C LEU A 72 -1.04 8.73 13.46
N ARG A 73 0.24 8.60 13.83
CA ARG A 73 1.06 7.46 13.43
C ARG A 73 0.51 6.13 13.95
N LEU A 74 0.05 6.08 15.19
CA LEU A 74 -0.58 4.87 15.76
C LEU A 74 -1.90 4.54 15.06
N GLU A 75 -2.71 5.54 14.68
CA GLU A 75 -3.93 5.34 13.89
C GLU A 75 -3.61 4.75 12.52
N GLU A 76 -2.56 5.24 11.84
CA GLU A 76 -2.10 4.71 10.56
C GLU A 76 -1.62 3.25 10.67
N LEU A 77 -0.75 2.95 11.64
CA LEU A 77 -0.27 1.60 11.90
C LEU A 77 -1.41 0.61 12.17
N LEU A 78 -2.40 1.04 12.94
CA LEU A 78 -3.57 0.22 13.25
C LEU A 78 -4.44 -0.02 12.01
N ASN A 79 -4.65 0.99 11.17
CA ASN A 79 -5.39 0.85 9.92
C ASN A 79 -4.64 -0.07 8.93
N ASP A 80 -3.33 0.06 8.83
CA ASP A 80 -2.48 -0.81 8.00
C ASP A 80 -2.56 -2.27 8.46
N PHE A 81 -2.49 -2.49 9.78
CA PHE A 81 -2.64 -3.81 10.38
C PHE A 81 -4.02 -4.42 10.08
N LEU A 82 -5.10 -3.63 10.22
CA LEU A 82 -6.44 -4.07 9.89
C LEU A 82 -6.59 -4.46 8.42
N ASN A 83 -6.01 -3.66 7.53
CA ASN A 83 -6.04 -3.92 6.10
C ASN A 83 -5.25 -5.18 5.74
N PHE A 84 -4.11 -5.39 6.40
CA PHE A 84 -3.32 -6.60 6.24
C PHE A 84 -4.03 -7.85 6.79
N ALA A 85 -4.66 -7.74 7.99
CA ALA A 85 -5.34 -8.85 8.65
C ALA A 85 -6.64 -9.28 7.96
N LYS A 86 -7.36 -8.35 7.30
CA LYS A 86 -8.61 -8.68 6.61
C LYS A 86 -8.38 -9.73 5.52
N ALA A 87 -9.12 -10.84 5.62
CA ALA A 87 -9.30 -11.75 4.50
C ALA A 87 -10.18 -11.04 3.47
N HIS A 88 -9.58 -10.48 2.43
CA HIS A 88 -10.34 -9.80 1.38
C HIS A 88 -11.06 -10.85 0.54
N LYS A 89 -12.39 -10.97 0.73
CA LYS A 89 -13.24 -11.61 -0.26
C LYS A 89 -13.34 -10.63 -1.44
N LEU A 90 -12.45 -10.81 -2.43
CA LEU A 90 -12.40 -9.92 -3.59
C LEU A 90 -13.66 -10.07 -4.44
N THR A 91 -14.21 -8.95 -4.88
CA THR A 91 -15.30 -8.92 -5.85
C THR A 91 -14.71 -8.62 -7.23
N LEU A 92 -14.33 -9.68 -7.95
CA LEU A 92 -13.65 -9.57 -9.24
C LEU A 92 -14.62 -9.23 -10.34
N GLU A 93 -14.42 -8.11 -11.04
CA GLU A 93 -15.16 -7.67 -12.21
C GLU A 93 -14.23 -7.47 -13.43
N PRO A 94 -14.76 -7.63 -14.68
CA PRO A 94 -13.99 -7.34 -15.88
C PRO A 94 -13.66 -5.84 -15.96
N VAL A 95 -12.39 -5.49 -16.17
CA VAL A 95 -11.92 -4.11 -16.18
C VAL A 95 -10.92 -3.87 -17.31
N ASP A 96 -11.01 -2.70 -17.95
CA ASP A 96 -9.94 -2.12 -18.75
C ASP A 96 -8.86 -1.57 -17.80
N ILE A 97 -7.69 -2.22 -17.81
CA ILE A 97 -6.63 -1.90 -16.87
C ILE A 97 -6.04 -0.51 -17.09
N ASN A 98 -5.95 -0.06 -18.35
CA ASN A 98 -5.43 1.27 -18.65
C ASN A 98 -6.35 2.37 -18.10
N LYS A 99 -7.67 2.18 -18.25
CA LYS A 99 -8.64 3.10 -17.65
C LYS A 99 -8.53 3.13 -16.14
N GLN A 100 -8.44 1.96 -15.51
CA GLN A 100 -8.31 1.87 -14.04
C GLN A 100 -7.02 2.53 -13.54
N LEU A 101 -5.90 2.35 -14.24
CA LEU A 101 -4.64 2.98 -13.87
C LEU A 101 -4.69 4.50 -14.01
N ARG A 102 -5.32 5.06 -15.07
CA ARG A 102 -5.50 6.51 -15.20
C ARG A 102 -6.30 7.08 -14.04
N GLU A 103 -7.42 6.44 -13.66
CA GLU A 103 -8.22 6.87 -12.51
C GLU A 103 -7.39 6.89 -11.21
N ILE A 104 -6.47 5.93 -11.03
CA ILE A 104 -5.58 5.87 -9.86
C ILE A 104 -4.50 6.95 -9.94
N ILE A 105 -3.91 7.18 -11.12
CA ILE A 105 -2.89 8.21 -11.34
C ILE A 105 -3.50 9.60 -11.09
N ASP A 106 -4.69 9.89 -11.64
CA ASP A 106 -5.40 11.15 -11.43
C ASP A 106 -5.67 11.40 -9.93
N PHE A 107 -6.09 10.34 -9.22
CA PHE A 107 -6.29 10.41 -7.76
C PHE A 107 -5.00 10.72 -7.01
N TYR A 108 -3.86 10.17 -7.44
CA TYR A 108 -2.57 10.31 -6.77
C TYR A 108 -1.79 11.58 -7.21
N ALA A 109 -2.11 12.17 -8.36
CA ALA A 109 -1.39 13.27 -8.98
C ALA A 109 -1.15 14.49 -8.04
N PRO A 110 -2.12 14.96 -7.22
CA PRO A 110 -1.87 16.07 -6.31
C PRO A 110 -0.71 15.79 -5.34
N ARG A 111 -0.68 14.58 -4.80
CA ARG A 111 0.37 14.14 -3.87
C ARG A 111 1.73 13.97 -4.55
N ALA A 112 1.75 13.46 -5.78
CA ALA A 112 2.98 13.34 -6.56
C ALA A 112 3.56 14.73 -6.86
N ASN A 113 2.72 15.70 -7.23
CA ASN A 113 3.12 17.07 -7.50
C ASN A 113 3.71 17.77 -6.26
N GLU A 114 3.10 17.59 -5.08
CA GLU A 114 3.63 18.12 -3.82
C GLU A 114 5.02 17.56 -3.49
N ALA A 115 5.27 16.30 -3.88
CA ALA A 115 6.56 15.64 -3.71
C ALA A 115 7.54 15.84 -4.88
N HIS A 116 7.19 16.64 -5.87
CA HIS A 116 7.98 16.86 -7.10
C HIS A 116 8.29 15.56 -7.86
N VAL A 117 7.33 14.62 -7.87
CA VAL A 117 7.42 13.38 -8.63
C VAL A 117 6.59 13.49 -9.90
N ASP A 118 7.27 13.37 -11.05
CA ASP A 118 6.64 13.36 -12.36
C ASP A 118 6.16 11.94 -12.72
N ILE A 119 4.87 11.79 -13.04
CA ILE A 119 4.30 10.49 -13.42
C ILE A 119 4.18 10.43 -14.94
N VAL A 120 4.84 9.44 -15.55
CA VAL A 120 4.85 9.23 -17.00
C VAL A 120 4.16 7.92 -17.36
N GLU A 121 3.20 8.00 -18.28
CA GLU A 121 2.39 6.87 -18.72
C GLU A 121 2.87 6.31 -20.07
N TYR A 122 3.11 4.99 -20.12
CA TYR A 122 3.36 4.24 -21.35
C TYR A 122 2.40 3.06 -21.46
N PHE A 123 1.18 3.33 -21.88
CA PHE A 123 0.13 2.29 -21.94
C PHE A 123 0.05 1.68 -23.34
N ALA A 124 0.18 0.33 -23.40
CA ALA A 124 -0.05 -0.40 -24.62
C ALA A 124 -1.52 -0.33 -25.02
N ASN A 125 -1.77 -0.25 -26.33
CA ASN A 125 -3.10 -0.35 -26.90
C ASN A 125 -3.59 -1.81 -26.90
N ASP A 126 -4.91 -2.00 -27.00
CA ASP A 126 -5.55 -3.30 -27.23
C ASP A 126 -5.19 -4.40 -26.23
N LEU A 127 -5.03 -4.02 -24.95
CA LEU A 127 -4.81 -4.98 -23.87
C LEU A 127 -6.07 -5.84 -23.64
N PRO A 128 -5.90 -7.13 -23.37
CA PRO A 128 -7.02 -7.98 -22.99
C PRO A 128 -7.59 -7.55 -21.63
N THR A 129 -8.90 -7.76 -21.46
CA THR A 129 -9.60 -7.49 -20.19
C THR A 129 -9.08 -8.40 -19.09
N VAL A 130 -8.89 -7.83 -17.90
CA VAL A 130 -8.52 -8.54 -16.67
C VAL A 130 -9.69 -8.50 -15.68
N ARG A 131 -9.71 -9.43 -14.72
CA ARG A 131 -10.68 -9.38 -13.62
C ARG A 131 -10.02 -8.90 -12.36
N ILE A 132 -10.51 -7.77 -11.83
CA ILE A 132 -9.99 -7.19 -10.59
C ILE A 132 -11.12 -6.69 -9.68
N ASP A 133 -10.84 -6.65 -8.39
CA ASP A 133 -11.54 -5.80 -7.43
C ASP A 133 -10.91 -4.41 -7.49
N ARG A 134 -11.65 -3.41 -7.99
CA ARG A 134 -11.12 -2.06 -8.24
C ARG A 134 -10.55 -1.41 -6.98
N ARG A 135 -11.22 -1.58 -5.83
CA ARG A 135 -10.80 -0.94 -4.57
C ARG A 135 -9.52 -1.56 -4.03
N ALA A 136 -9.47 -2.90 -3.98
CA ALA A 136 -8.29 -3.60 -3.53
C ALA A 136 -7.10 -3.34 -4.48
N PHE A 137 -7.33 -3.36 -5.79
CA PHE A 137 -6.31 -3.06 -6.78
C PHE A 137 -5.79 -1.61 -6.66
N GLN A 138 -6.68 -0.63 -6.51
CA GLN A 138 -6.29 0.77 -6.25
C GLN A 138 -5.40 0.87 -5.02
N GLN A 139 -5.75 0.21 -3.92
CA GLN A 139 -4.92 0.18 -2.71
C GLN A 139 -3.51 -0.36 -3.00
N ALA A 140 -3.40 -1.46 -3.76
CA ALA A 140 -2.11 -2.06 -4.11
C ALA A 140 -1.25 -1.10 -4.94
N ILE A 141 -1.83 -0.46 -5.98
CA ILE A 141 -1.11 0.48 -6.84
C ILE A 141 -0.70 1.74 -6.07
N VAL A 142 -1.59 2.33 -5.26
CA VAL A 142 -1.27 3.51 -4.43
C VAL A 142 -0.13 3.20 -3.45
N ASN A 143 -0.10 2.01 -2.84
CA ASN A 143 1.01 1.59 -1.99
C ASN A 143 2.35 1.55 -2.74
N LEU A 144 2.37 1.05 -3.99
CA LEU A 144 3.59 1.03 -4.81
C LEU A 144 4.01 2.45 -5.21
N MET A 145 3.07 3.31 -5.60
CA MET A 145 3.35 4.71 -5.93
C MET A 145 3.90 5.47 -4.72
N LEU A 146 3.36 5.24 -3.53
CA LEU A 146 3.85 5.81 -2.28
C LEU A 146 5.26 5.35 -1.95
N ASN A 147 5.58 4.05 -2.18
CA ASN A 147 6.92 3.54 -1.98
C ASN A 147 7.93 4.18 -2.96
N ALA A 148 7.56 4.34 -4.22
CA ALA A 148 8.34 5.04 -5.23
C ALA A 148 8.61 6.51 -4.82
N GLN A 149 7.56 7.25 -4.46
CA GLN A 149 7.69 8.63 -3.96
C GLN A 149 8.65 8.73 -2.77
N GLN A 150 8.54 7.81 -1.82
CA GLN A 150 9.42 7.80 -0.63
C GLN A 150 10.87 7.45 -0.96
N ALA A 151 11.13 6.74 -2.05
CA ALA A 151 12.48 6.45 -2.54
C ALA A 151 13.08 7.63 -3.32
N MET A 152 12.30 8.69 -3.56
CA MET A 152 12.68 9.90 -4.30
C MET A 152 12.48 11.16 -3.43
N PRO A 153 13.20 11.34 -2.30
CA PRO A 153 12.98 12.44 -1.35
C PRO A 153 13.26 13.83 -1.94
N GLY A 154 14.02 13.92 -3.02
CA GLY A 154 14.32 15.15 -3.76
C GLY A 154 13.46 15.37 -5.01
N GLY A 155 12.38 14.57 -5.16
CA GLY A 155 11.62 14.49 -6.41
C GLY A 155 12.24 13.50 -7.40
N GLY A 156 11.56 13.23 -8.50
CA GLY A 156 12.02 12.27 -9.49
C GLY A 156 10.94 11.91 -10.51
N GLN A 157 11.08 10.73 -11.12
CA GLN A 157 10.15 10.26 -12.13
C GLN A 157 9.65 8.85 -11.79
N LEU A 158 8.33 8.68 -11.87
CA LEU A 158 7.65 7.39 -11.78
C LEU A 158 7.03 7.05 -13.13
N VAL A 159 7.54 6.03 -13.78
CA VAL A 159 6.98 5.50 -15.03
C VAL A 159 5.95 4.42 -14.71
N VAL A 160 4.74 4.55 -15.23
CA VAL A 160 3.69 3.52 -15.19
C VAL A 160 3.49 2.99 -16.60
N ARG A 161 3.84 1.73 -16.80
CA ARG A 161 3.81 1.10 -18.13
C ARG A 161 2.92 -0.14 -18.11
N THR A 162 2.14 -0.33 -19.18
CA THR A 162 1.40 -1.57 -19.41
C THR A 162 1.86 -2.25 -20.68
N ARG A 163 1.82 -3.58 -20.71
CA ARG A 163 2.14 -4.41 -21.88
C ARG A 163 1.40 -5.74 -21.85
N ALA A 164 1.12 -6.28 -23.02
CA ALA A 164 0.63 -7.65 -23.13
C ALA A 164 1.76 -8.63 -22.75
N ALA A 165 1.40 -9.71 -22.06
CA ALA A 165 2.27 -10.82 -21.73
C ALA A 165 1.54 -12.13 -22.06
N ALA A 166 2.24 -13.27 -22.06
CA ALA A 166 1.62 -14.56 -22.32
C ALA A 166 0.52 -14.83 -21.27
N ASN A 167 -0.76 -14.87 -21.72
CA ASN A 167 -1.95 -15.07 -20.88
C ASN A 167 -2.11 -14.08 -19.70
N ALA A 168 -1.46 -12.92 -19.76
CA ALA A 168 -1.50 -11.91 -18.72
C ALA A 168 -1.38 -10.49 -19.28
N VAL A 169 -1.74 -9.51 -18.48
CA VAL A 169 -1.33 -8.11 -18.64
C VAL A 169 -0.24 -7.83 -17.62
N ALA A 170 0.88 -7.30 -18.09
CA ALA A 170 1.95 -6.82 -17.22
C ALA A 170 1.80 -5.31 -16.98
N ILE A 171 1.99 -4.90 -15.73
CA ILE A 171 2.00 -3.51 -15.28
C ILE A 171 3.34 -3.28 -14.58
N ASP A 172 4.13 -2.37 -15.11
CA ASP A 172 5.41 -2.00 -14.52
C ASP A 172 5.29 -0.61 -13.88
N LEU A 173 5.70 -0.48 -12.62
CA LEU A 173 5.93 0.79 -11.93
C LEU A 173 7.44 0.93 -11.74
N ILE A 174 8.03 1.97 -12.33
CA ILE A 174 9.48 2.14 -12.38
C ILE A 174 9.82 3.51 -11.83
N ASP A 175 10.52 3.58 -10.71
CA ASP A 175 11.05 4.82 -10.15
C ASP A 175 12.56 4.95 -10.42
N ASN A 176 13.06 6.17 -10.42
CA ASN A 176 14.48 6.49 -10.47
C ASN A 176 15.04 6.90 -9.09
N GLY A 177 14.50 6.33 -8.03
CA GLY A 177 14.89 6.59 -6.65
C GLY A 177 16.20 5.96 -6.22
N GLU A 178 16.39 5.88 -4.91
CA GLU A 178 17.64 5.36 -4.29
C GLU A 178 17.92 3.87 -4.55
N GLY A 179 16.89 3.11 -4.94
CA GLY A 179 17.00 1.67 -5.12
C GLY A 179 17.27 0.91 -3.82
N MET A 180 17.54 -0.41 -3.94
CA MET A 180 17.67 -1.31 -2.80
C MET A 180 18.82 -2.31 -2.98
N ASN A 181 19.49 -2.66 -1.87
CA ASN A 181 20.43 -3.76 -1.81
C ASN A 181 19.72 -5.12 -1.72
N ASP A 182 20.46 -6.23 -1.86
CA ASP A 182 19.92 -7.58 -1.85
C ASP A 182 19.26 -7.93 -0.51
N GLU A 183 19.82 -7.50 0.61
CA GLU A 183 19.28 -7.77 1.95
C GLU A 183 17.86 -7.18 2.13
N ILE A 184 17.61 -5.97 1.61
CA ILE A 184 16.31 -5.32 1.64
C ILE A 184 15.35 -6.05 0.69
N LYS A 185 15.82 -6.41 -0.54
CA LYS A 185 14.98 -7.11 -1.54
C LYS A 185 14.46 -8.46 -1.03
N GLU A 186 15.27 -9.21 -0.29
CA GLU A 186 14.88 -10.50 0.28
C GLU A 186 13.74 -10.36 1.32
N LYS A 187 13.76 -9.29 2.12
CA LYS A 187 12.84 -9.08 3.25
C LYS A 187 11.67 -8.13 2.94
N LEU A 188 11.67 -7.52 1.75
CA LEU A 188 10.76 -6.43 1.39
C LEU A 188 9.27 -6.79 1.53
N PHE A 189 8.92 -8.04 1.31
CA PHE A 189 7.56 -8.56 1.44
C PHE A 189 7.27 -9.22 2.79
N ASP A 190 8.21 -9.20 3.73
CA ASP A 190 7.98 -9.71 5.09
C ASP A 190 7.14 -8.70 5.88
N ALA A 191 6.17 -9.20 6.61
CA ALA A 191 5.31 -8.36 7.44
C ALA A 191 6.13 -7.66 8.53
N PHE A 192 5.86 -6.37 8.75
CA PHE A 192 6.55 -5.51 9.72
C PHE A 192 8.00 -5.17 9.39
N PHE A 193 8.52 -5.61 8.24
CA PHE A 193 9.82 -5.18 7.79
C PHE A 193 9.74 -3.79 7.13
N SER A 194 10.51 -2.85 7.63
CA SER A 194 10.67 -1.50 7.04
C SER A 194 12.05 -0.95 7.35
N ASN A 195 12.75 -0.45 6.35
CA ASN A 195 13.99 0.32 6.49
C ASN A 195 13.74 1.82 6.66
N LYS A 196 12.46 2.25 6.61
CA LYS A 196 12.04 3.66 6.69
C LYS A 196 11.61 4.01 8.11
N ARG A 197 12.03 5.18 8.61
CA ARG A 197 11.56 5.70 9.89
C ARG A 197 10.05 5.94 9.83
N GLY A 198 9.30 5.21 10.66
CA GLY A 198 7.85 5.37 10.76
C GLY A 198 7.01 4.54 9.80
N GLY A 199 7.61 3.75 8.93
CA GLY A 199 6.87 2.81 8.08
C GLY A 199 6.30 1.64 8.89
N SER A 200 5.06 1.23 8.59
CA SER A 200 4.40 0.08 9.22
C SER A 200 5.02 -1.26 8.81
N GLY A 201 5.70 -1.31 7.65
CA GLY A 201 6.18 -2.55 7.05
C GLY A 201 5.04 -3.47 6.57
N LEU A 202 3.83 -2.97 6.42
CA LEU A 202 2.65 -3.75 6.01
C LEU A 202 2.15 -3.43 4.59
N GLY A 203 2.59 -2.32 3.99
CA GLY A 203 2.12 -1.88 2.67
C GLY A 203 2.45 -2.89 1.57
N LEU A 204 3.71 -3.30 1.44
CA LEU A 204 4.14 -4.26 0.41
C LEU A 204 3.64 -5.68 0.65
N PRO A 205 3.66 -6.25 1.86
CA PRO A 205 2.97 -7.50 2.16
C PRO A 205 1.48 -7.48 1.81
N THR A 206 0.77 -6.38 2.09
CA THR A 206 -0.64 -6.19 1.70
C THR A 206 -0.79 -6.14 0.18
N THR A 207 0.08 -5.41 -0.51
CA THR A 207 0.11 -5.35 -1.99
C THR A 207 0.27 -6.74 -2.59
N ARG A 208 1.26 -7.51 -2.13
CA ARG A 208 1.48 -8.88 -2.58
C ARG A 208 0.24 -9.76 -2.37
N LYS A 209 -0.35 -9.73 -1.18
CA LYS A 209 -1.57 -10.48 -0.84
C LYS A 209 -2.75 -10.10 -1.75
N ILE A 210 -2.92 -8.80 -2.05
CA ILE A 210 -3.95 -8.33 -2.97
C ILE A 210 -3.70 -8.90 -4.39
N ILE A 211 -2.50 -8.76 -4.91
CA ILE A 211 -2.17 -9.22 -6.28
C ILE A 211 -2.32 -10.74 -6.39
N GLU A 212 -1.84 -11.51 -5.41
CA GLU A 212 -2.02 -12.97 -5.36
C GLU A 212 -3.51 -13.35 -5.25
N GLY A 213 -4.31 -12.59 -4.51
CA GLY A 213 -5.76 -12.77 -4.45
C GLY A 213 -6.48 -12.54 -5.79
N HIS A 214 -5.89 -11.76 -6.69
CA HIS A 214 -6.35 -11.59 -8.08
C HIS A 214 -5.85 -12.70 -9.02
N GLY A 215 -5.13 -13.71 -8.50
CA GLY A 215 -4.46 -14.74 -9.29
C GLY A 215 -3.23 -14.22 -10.02
N GLY A 216 -2.74 -13.04 -9.65
CA GLY A 216 -1.58 -12.38 -10.23
C GLY A 216 -0.28 -12.71 -9.51
N LEU A 217 0.81 -12.17 -10.05
CA LEU A 217 2.15 -12.25 -9.47
C LEU A 217 2.73 -10.84 -9.39
N ILE A 218 3.57 -10.60 -8.38
CA ILE A 218 4.37 -9.37 -8.28
C ILE A 218 5.86 -9.75 -8.22
N ALA A 219 6.65 -9.08 -9.05
CA ALA A 219 8.10 -9.23 -9.11
C ALA A 219 8.79 -7.89 -8.90
N LEU A 220 10.05 -7.93 -8.47
CA LEU A 220 10.86 -6.76 -8.15
C LEU A 220 12.23 -6.87 -8.83
N GLN A 221 12.67 -5.75 -9.40
CA GLN A 221 14.06 -5.51 -9.80
C GLN A 221 14.49 -4.16 -9.23
N SER A 222 15.64 -4.11 -8.56
CA SER A 222 16.17 -2.87 -7.98
C SER A 222 17.67 -2.96 -7.84
N GLU A 223 18.33 -1.81 -8.01
CA GLU A 223 19.75 -1.62 -7.83
C GLU A 223 19.99 -0.28 -7.15
N ILE A 224 20.95 -0.22 -6.22
CA ILE A 224 21.26 1.01 -5.48
C ILE A 224 21.68 2.11 -6.46
N GLY A 225 21.03 3.27 -6.34
CA GLY A 225 21.26 4.45 -7.19
C GLY A 225 20.63 4.38 -8.59
N HIS A 226 19.93 3.30 -8.95
CA HIS A 226 19.27 3.13 -10.25
C HIS A 226 17.73 3.02 -10.15
N GLY A 227 17.19 3.06 -8.91
CA GLY A 227 15.76 2.99 -8.66
C GLY A 227 15.22 1.58 -8.55
N THR A 228 13.89 1.48 -8.68
CA THR A 228 13.16 0.22 -8.49
C THR A 228 12.11 0.02 -9.58
N GLN A 229 11.97 -1.21 -10.05
CA GLN A 229 10.88 -1.64 -10.90
C GLN A 229 10.07 -2.72 -10.19
N PHE A 230 8.79 -2.45 -9.95
CA PHE A 230 7.80 -3.46 -9.62
C PHE A 230 7.06 -3.87 -10.89
N THR A 231 6.94 -5.17 -11.12
CA THR A 231 6.17 -5.75 -12.23
C THR A 231 5.03 -6.57 -11.67
N ILE A 232 3.80 -6.21 -11.99
CA ILE A 232 2.58 -6.95 -11.67
C ILE A 232 2.13 -7.70 -12.92
N LEU A 233 1.84 -8.99 -12.80
CA LEU A 233 1.23 -9.82 -13.84
C LEU A 233 -0.19 -10.17 -13.41
N LEU A 234 -1.20 -9.74 -14.17
CA LEU A 234 -2.59 -10.10 -13.95
C LEU A 234 -3.07 -11.06 -15.03
N PRO A 235 -3.66 -12.21 -14.67
CA PRO A 235 -4.16 -13.17 -15.66
C PRO A 235 -5.28 -12.56 -16.48
N THR A 236 -5.27 -12.85 -17.78
CA THR A 236 -6.35 -12.45 -18.69
C THR A 236 -7.48 -13.47 -18.68
N LEU A 237 -8.67 -13.02 -19.02
CA LEU A 237 -9.75 -13.94 -19.34
C LEU A 237 -9.32 -14.73 -20.60
N THR A 238 -9.02 -16.00 -20.44
CA THR A 238 -8.79 -16.88 -21.60
C THR A 238 -10.07 -16.86 -22.42
N ARG A 239 -10.03 -16.32 -23.64
CA ARG A 239 -11.11 -16.58 -24.60
C ARG A 239 -11.08 -18.09 -24.84
N LEU A 240 -12.08 -18.80 -24.31
CA LEU A 240 -12.38 -20.15 -24.80
C LEU A 240 -12.72 -19.99 -26.28
N SER A 241 -11.77 -20.35 -27.12
CA SER A 241 -11.94 -20.46 -28.57
C SER A 241 -12.75 -21.69 -28.92
#